data_d23dcb37095e5ef78ebbcb708f465a15
#
_entry.id   d23dcb37095e5ef78ebbcb708f465a15
#
_cell.length_a   1.000
_cell.length_b   1.000
_cell.length_c   1.000
_cell.angle_alpha   90.00
_cell.angle_beta   90.00
_cell.angle_gamma   90.00
#
_symmetry.space_group_name_H-M   'P 1'
#
loop_
_entity.id
_entity.type
_entity.pdbx_description
1 polymer ?
#
loop_
_entity_poly.entity_id
_entity_poly.type
_entity_poly.pdbx_seq_one_letter_code
_entity_poly.pdbx_strand_id
1 'polypeptide(L)'
;MKEPVIIDSKIKLSAIGASQSTIYPKGTLLMVTRSGILRRTLPLAITGKESTVNQDIKTVTTPFYGITEYLYWYFTANESEILEKYQKDGTTVESIDFEKFQNIEVLLPPLAEQERIIKQLKLLLQLIDVISADSNRIKTTIEKTKSKILDLAMQGKLVPQDPADEPAVDMLRRINPKAKIITDNPHYPQLPDNWVVTKLGDVVKVINGKSQKEVENPSGLYPIYGSGGIIGMADAYSCLSGSTIIGRKGTINNPLFIETNFWNVDTAFGMKPNEEVDDLYFYYFCINFDFSSLDKSTALPSLTKSAIEKIIIPIPPLNEQHRIVSKIKEYDDLFRNIIKQIEQK
;
A
#
# COMPACT_ATOMS: atom_id res chain seq x y z
N MET A 1 5.24 -18.49 1.42
CA MET A 1 4.70 -19.82 1.01
C MET A 1 4.12 -20.50 2.24
N LYS A 2 2.98 -21.19 2.14
CA LYS A 2 2.47 -21.96 3.31
C LYS A 2 3.37 -23.17 3.52
N GLU A 3 3.70 -23.45 4.78
CA GLU A 3 4.50 -24.64 5.11
C GLU A 3 3.81 -25.90 4.61
N PRO A 4 4.54 -26.83 3.98
CA PRO A 4 3.98 -28.07 3.45
C PRO A 4 3.50 -29.02 4.55
N VAL A 5 3.94 -28.85 5.79
CA VAL A 5 3.65 -29.76 6.91
C VAL A 5 2.61 -29.16 7.85
N ILE A 6 1.50 -29.86 8.03
CA ILE A 6 0.43 -29.48 8.97
C ILE A 6 0.64 -30.21 10.29
N ILE A 7 0.84 -29.46 11.38
CA ILE A 7 1.04 -29.98 12.74
C ILE A 7 -0.18 -29.83 13.65
N ASP A 8 -1.16 -28.98 13.24
CA ASP A 8 -2.41 -28.78 14.00
C ASP A 8 -3.59 -28.44 13.07
N SER A 9 -4.82 -28.63 13.56
CA SER A 9 -6.06 -28.27 12.87
C SER A 9 -7.03 -27.57 13.82
N LYS A 10 -7.90 -26.73 13.25
CA LYS A 10 -8.95 -26.03 14.02
C LYS A 10 -10.02 -26.97 14.57
N ILE A 11 -10.31 -28.07 13.84
CA ILE A 11 -11.31 -29.08 14.23
C ILE A 11 -10.55 -30.30 14.73
N LYS A 12 -10.92 -30.76 15.92
CA LYS A 12 -10.32 -31.93 16.57
C LYS A 12 -11.41 -32.96 16.88
N LEU A 13 -11.10 -34.24 16.74
CA LEU A 13 -11.98 -35.32 17.15
C LEU A 13 -11.72 -35.70 18.60
N SER A 14 -12.76 -36.18 19.27
CA SER A 14 -12.61 -36.91 20.55
C SER A 14 -11.93 -38.27 20.33
N ALA A 15 -11.44 -38.87 21.39
CA ALA A 15 -10.86 -40.22 21.31
C ALA A 15 -11.84 -41.24 20.71
N ILE A 16 -13.14 -41.17 21.07
CA ILE A 16 -14.20 -42.00 20.51
C ILE A 16 -14.39 -41.74 19.01
N GLY A 17 -14.43 -40.48 18.58
CA GLY A 17 -14.53 -40.12 17.17
C GLY A 17 -13.31 -40.58 16.36
N ALA A 18 -12.12 -40.46 16.92
CA ALA A 18 -10.90 -40.94 16.28
C ALA A 18 -10.86 -42.47 16.12
N SER A 19 -11.37 -43.25 17.10
CA SER A 19 -11.41 -44.69 17.02
C SER A 19 -12.37 -45.23 15.94
N GLN A 20 -13.32 -44.42 15.48
CA GLN A 20 -14.25 -44.74 14.38
C GLN A 20 -13.78 -44.22 13.03
N SER A 21 -12.62 -43.60 12.97
CA SER A 21 -12.06 -42.98 11.76
C SER A 21 -10.74 -43.63 11.38
N THR A 22 -10.38 -43.59 10.10
CA THR A 22 -9.04 -44.03 9.67
C THR A 22 -8.01 -42.99 10.17
N ILE A 23 -7.03 -43.49 10.94
CA ILE A 23 -5.89 -42.70 11.41
C ILE A 23 -4.74 -42.89 10.43
N TYR A 24 -4.26 -41.79 9.88
CA TYR A 24 -3.13 -41.74 8.95
C TYR A 24 -1.85 -41.35 9.71
N PRO A 25 -0.72 -42.03 9.43
CA PRO A 25 0.53 -41.75 10.12
C PRO A 25 1.10 -40.36 9.76
N LYS A 26 2.03 -39.87 10.58
CA LYS A 26 2.89 -38.75 10.24
C LYS A 26 3.61 -39.00 8.90
N GLY A 27 3.71 -38.01 8.07
CA GLY A 27 4.35 -38.08 6.76
C GLY A 27 3.39 -38.53 5.63
N THR A 28 2.08 -38.56 5.88
CA THR A 28 1.08 -38.80 4.84
C THR A 28 0.83 -37.55 4.03
N LEU A 29 0.86 -37.65 2.69
CA LEU A 29 0.47 -36.57 1.79
C LEU A 29 -1.05 -36.45 1.75
N LEU A 30 -1.55 -35.26 1.94
CA LEU A 30 -2.96 -34.89 1.88
C LEU A 30 -3.22 -34.08 0.60
N MET A 31 -4.32 -34.38 -0.08
CA MET A 31 -4.79 -33.68 -1.27
C MET A 31 -6.26 -33.34 -1.10
N VAL A 32 -6.63 -32.08 -1.22
CA VAL A 32 -8.05 -31.69 -1.28
C VAL A 32 -8.59 -32.05 -2.65
N THR A 33 -9.58 -32.93 -2.68
CA THR A 33 -10.18 -33.46 -3.93
C THR A 33 -11.59 -32.96 -4.18
N ARG A 34 -12.19 -32.21 -3.24
CA ARG A 34 -13.52 -31.58 -3.41
C ARG A 34 -13.58 -30.27 -2.67
N SER A 35 -13.61 -29.16 -3.41
CA SER A 35 -13.73 -27.79 -2.86
C SER A 35 -13.81 -26.76 -3.98
N GLY A 36 -14.51 -25.65 -3.78
CA GLY A 36 -14.50 -24.51 -4.70
C GLY A 36 -13.11 -23.86 -4.91
N ILE A 37 -12.13 -24.15 -4.04
CA ILE A 37 -10.73 -23.69 -4.18
C ILE A 37 -10.03 -24.32 -5.39
N LEU A 38 -10.49 -25.51 -5.83
CA LEU A 38 -9.92 -26.24 -6.97
C LEU A 38 -10.04 -25.48 -8.31
N ARG A 39 -10.85 -24.43 -8.38
CA ARG A 39 -10.84 -23.48 -9.51
C ARG A 39 -9.53 -22.74 -9.69
N ARG A 40 -8.68 -22.68 -8.66
CA ARG A 40 -7.48 -21.84 -8.63
C ARG A 40 -6.22 -22.57 -8.21
N THR A 41 -6.36 -23.58 -7.37
CA THR A 41 -5.22 -24.24 -6.74
C THR A 41 -5.59 -25.65 -6.31
N LEU A 42 -4.60 -26.55 -6.28
CA LEU A 42 -4.68 -27.90 -5.72
C LEU A 42 -4.06 -27.92 -4.32
N PRO A 43 -4.85 -27.77 -3.23
CA PRO A 43 -4.28 -27.71 -1.90
C PRO A 43 -3.67 -29.08 -1.51
N LEU A 44 -2.38 -29.05 -1.21
CA LEU A 44 -1.58 -30.18 -0.77
C LEU A 44 -0.97 -29.88 0.59
N ALA A 45 -0.77 -30.92 1.40
CA ALA A 45 -0.04 -30.83 2.66
C ALA A 45 0.51 -32.19 3.06
N ILE A 46 1.46 -32.21 4.00
CA ILE A 46 2.00 -33.43 4.62
C ILE A 46 1.62 -33.41 6.10
N THR A 47 1.17 -34.51 6.64
CA THR A 47 0.86 -34.62 8.07
C THR A 47 2.12 -34.60 8.92
N GLY A 48 2.19 -33.70 9.90
CA GLY A 48 3.29 -33.60 10.87
C GLY A 48 3.11 -34.52 12.10
N LYS A 49 1.90 -35.09 12.25
CA LYS A 49 1.51 -36.04 13.32
C LYS A 49 0.42 -36.97 12.78
N GLU A 50 0.08 -38.01 13.52
CA GLU A 50 -1.09 -38.84 13.22
C GLU A 50 -2.34 -37.96 13.12
N SER A 51 -3.15 -38.20 12.09
CA SER A 51 -4.28 -37.34 11.75
C SER A 51 -5.41 -38.16 11.08
N THR A 52 -6.62 -37.68 11.21
CA THR A 52 -7.77 -38.15 10.43
C THR A 52 -8.15 -37.10 9.40
N VAL A 53 -8.82 -37.46 8.31
CA VAL A 53 -9.31 -36.58 7.26
C VAL A 53 -10.78 -36.84 6.99
N ASN A 54 -11.46 -35.87 6.41
CA ASN A 54 -12.82 -36.01 5.91
C ASN A 54 -12.82 -36.57 4.47
N GLN A 55 -14.00 -36.81 3.92
CA GLN A 55 -14.18 -37.39 2.58
C GLN A 55 -13.67 -36.53 1.43
N ASP A 56 -13.51 -35.22 1.66
CA ASP A 56 -13.08 -34.24 0.65
C ASP A 56 -11.55 -34.20 0.50
N ILE A 57 -10.83 -34.91 1.36
CA ILE A 57 -9.39 -35.07 1.34
C ILE A 57 -9.01 -36.51 1.04
N LYS A 58 -8.15 -36.68 0.06
CA LYS A 58 -7.50 -37.97 -0.23
C LYS A 58 -6.09 -37.99 0.32
N THR A 59 -5.61 -39.18 0.63
CA THR A 59 -4.34 -39.42 1.29
C THR A 59 -3.44 -40.31 0.44
N VAL A 60 -2.14 -39.99 0.43
CA VAL A 60 -1.12 -40.88 -0.14
C VAL A 60 -0.09 -41.17 0.94
N THR A 61 0.01 -42.43 1.33
CA THR A 61 1.02 -42.93 2.28
C THR A 61 2.11 -43.63 1.50
N THR A 62 3.35 -43.20 1.71
CA THR A 62 4.52 -43.81 1.05
C THR A 62 5.40 -44.53 2.05
N PRO A 63 6.22 -45.53 1.62
CA PRO A 63 7.08 -46.26 2.55
C PRO A 63 8.19 -45.43 3.18
N PHE A 64 8.56 -44.32 2.55
CA PHE A 64 9.63 -43.42 3.01
C PHE A 64 9.19 -41.95 2.92
N TYR A 65 9.48 -41.14 3.93
CA TYR A 65 9.13 -39.74 3.99
C TYR A 65 9.71 -38.93 2.80
N GLY A 66 10.91 -39.25 2.34
CA GLY A 66 11.52 -38.57 1.19
C GLY A 66 10.69 -38.67 -0.08
N ILE A 67 10.04 -39.84 -0.32
CA ILE A 67 9.12 -40.01 -1.45
C ILE A 67 7.88 -39.10 -1.27
N THR A 68 7.32 -39.03 -0.08
CA THR A 68 6.16 -38.15 0.19
C THR A 68 6.47 -36.71 -0.08
N GLU A 69 7.62 -36.22 0.37
CA GLU A 69 8.04 -34.84 0.17
C GLU A 69 8.34 -34.56 -1.31
N TYR A 70 8.94 -35.48 -2.03
CA TYR A 70 9.15 -35.37 -3.47
C TYR A 70 7.81 -35.30 -4.21
N LEU A 71 6.84 -36.14 -3.90
CA LEU A 71 5.50 -36.11 -4.49
C LEU A 71 4.77 -34.80 -4.19
N TYR A 72 4.90 -34.26 -2.98
CA TYR A 72 4.35 -32.96 -2.65
C TYR A 72 4.85 -31.89 -3.62
N TRP A 73 6.16 -31.80 -3.81
CA TRP A 73 6.76 -30.81 -4.72
C TRP A 73 6.46 -31.10 -6.19
N TYR A 74 6.44 -32.37 -6.58
CA TYR A 74 6.07 -32.78 -7.93
C TYR A 74 4.64 -32.35 -8.28
N PHE A 75 3.67 -32.62 -7.42
CA PHE A 75 2.28 -32.22 -7.65
C PHE A 75 2.10 -30.71 -7.54
N THR A 76 2.83 -30.03 -6.68
CA THR A 76 2.81 -28.57 -6.60
C THR A 76 3.34 -27.93 -7.90
N ALA A 77 4.42 -28.45 -8.46
CA ALA A 77 5.00 -27.95 -9.72
C ALA A 77 4.08 -28.20 -10.93
N ASN A 78 3.32 -29.31 -10.92
CA ASN A 78 2.41 -29.69 -12.00
C ASN A 78 0.94 -29.37 -11.69
N GLU A 79 0.67 -28.47 -10.74
CA GLU A 79 -0.67 -28.11 -10.26
C GLU A 79 -1.64 -27.77 -11.39
N SER A 80 -1.22 -26.90 -12.31
CA SER A 80 -2.06 -26.44 -13.43
C SER A 80 -2.45 -27.59 -14.36
N GLU A 81 -1.49 -28.45 -14.73
CA GLU A 81 -1.73 -29.61 -15.56
C GLU A 81 -2.65 -30.64 -14.88
N ILE A 82 -2.46 -30.86 -13.56
CA ILE A 82 -3.30 -31.76 -12.78
C ILE A 82 -4.75 -31.25 -12.73
N LEU A 83 -4.95 -29.96 -12.50
CA LEU A 83 -6.29 -29.37 -12.48
C LEU A 83 -6.93 -29.46 -13.86
N GLU A 84 -6.22 -29.08 -14.93
CA GLU A 84 -6.75 -29.15 -16.30
C GLU A 84 -7.16 -30.60 -16.68
N LYS A 85 -6.35 -31.58 -16.35
CA LYS A 85 -6.54 -32.97 -16.80
C LYS A 85 -7.52 -33.79 -15.92
N TYR A 86 -7.59 -33.49 -14.62
CA TYR A 86 -8.31 -34.30 -13.64
C TYR A 86 -9.44 -33.57 -12.92
N GLN A 87 -9.62 -32.26 -13.12
CA GLN A 87 -10.76 -31.57 -12.54
C GLN A 87 -12.06 -31.96 -13.24
N LYS A 88 -13.10 -32.16 -12.44
CA LYS A 88 -14.49 -32.30 -12.92
C LYS A 88 -15.29 -31.07 -12.54
N ASP A 89 -15.96 -30.47 -13.51
CA ASP A 89 -16.90 -29.41 -13.26
C ASP A 89 -18.12 -29.93 -12.49
N GLY A 90 -18.33 -29.39 -11.30
CA GLY A 90 -19.50 -29.68 -10.49
C GLY A 90 -20.51 -28.55 -10.59
N THR A 91 -21.79 -28.86 -10.49
CA THR A 91 -22.86 -27.85 -10.45
C THR A 91 -22.77 -26.93 -9.23
N THR A 92 -22.14 -27.39 -8.15
CA THR A 92 -22.05 -26.68 -6.87
C THR A 92 -20.61 -26.51 -6.37
N VAL A 93 -19.77 -27.54 -6.54
CA VAL A 93 -18.40 -27.58 -6.05
C VAL A 93 -17.54 -28.41 -7.00
N GLU A 94 -16.37 -27.91 -7.36
CA GLU A 94 -15.39 -28.62 -8.16
C GLU A 94 -14.81 -29.83 -7.42
N SER A 95 -14.44 -30.84 -8.20
CA SER A 95 -13.80 -32.04 -7.65
C SER A 95 -12.72 -32.59 -8.58
N ILE A 96 -11.75 -33.32 -8.02
CA ILE A 96 -10.77 -34.09 -8.76
C ILE A 96 -11.35 -35.47 -9.07
N ASP A 97 -11.25 -35.93 -10.33
CA ASP A 97 -11.50 -37.31 -10.71
C ASP A 97 -10.41 -38.22 -10.14
N PHE A 98 -10.60 -38.61 -8.89
CA PHE A 98 -9.55 -39.34 -8.17
C PHE A 98 -9.32 -40.75 -8.74
N GLU A 99 -10.30 -41.37 -9.37
CA GLU A 99 -10.15 -42.66 -10.04
C GLU A 99 -9.19 -42.58 -11.24
N LYS A 100 -9.25 -41.48 -11.98
CA LYS A 100 -8.26 -41.20 -13.04
C LYS A 100 -6.95 -40.75 -12.46
N PHE A 101 -6.98 -39.83 -11.46
CA PHE A 101 -5.78 -39.25 -10.87
C PHE A 101 -4.88 -40.32 -10.20
N GLN A 102 -5.42 -41.37 -9.56
CA GLN A 102 -4.60 -42.42 -8.94
C GLN A 102 -3.74 -43.20 -9.94
N ASN A 103 -4.02 -43.08 -11.25
CA ASN A 103 -3.25 -43.69 -12.32
C ASN A 103 -2.29 -42.66 -12.99
N ILE A 104 -2.03 -41.54 -12.35
CA ILE A 104 -1.08 -40.52 -12.88
C ILE A 104 0.31 -41.13 -12.95
N GLU A 105 0.96 -40.96 -14.09
CA GLU A 105 2.37 -41.28 -14.25
C GLU A 105 3.24 -40.23 -13.57
N VAL A 106 4.10 -40.65 -12.66
CA VAL A 106 5.01 -39.77 -11.93
C VAL A 106 6.44 -40.15 -12.29
N LEU A 107 7.23 -39.15 -12.72
CA LEU A 107 8.66 -39.32 -12.87
C LEU A 107 9.30 -39.45 -11.48
N LEU A 108 9.73 -40.66 -11.15
CA LEU A 108 10.28 -40.96 -9.84
C LEU A 108 11.78 -41.32 -9.94
N PRO A 109 12.69 -40.33 -9.70
CA PRO A 109 14.13 -40.58 -9.70
C PRO A 109 14.54 -41.50 -8.54
N PRO A 110 15.77 -42.06 -8.56
CA PRO A 110 16.32 -42.78 -7.41
C PRO A 110 16.24 -41.94 -6.11
N LEU A 111 16.07 -42.57 -4.95
CA LEU A 111 15.83 -41.90 -3.68
C LEU A 111 16.90 -40.83 -3.35
N ALA A 112 18.18 -41.14 -3.56
CA ALA A 112 19.27 -40.22 -3.35
C ALA A 112 19.17 -38.93 -4.24
N GLU A 113 18.57 -39.07 -5.42
CA GLU A 113 18.29 -37.94 -6.32
C GLU A 113 17.10 -37.11 -5.85
N GLN A 114 16.03 -37.76 -5.40
CA GLN A 114 14.89 -37.08 -4.77
C GLN A 114 15.35 -36.18 -3.60
N GLU A 115 16.21 -36.71 -2.73
CA GLU A 115 16.78 -35.98 -1.60
C GLU A 115 17.60 -34.75 -2.06
N ARG A 116 18.42 -34.90 -3.11
CA ARG A 116 19.19 -33.78 -3.68
C ARG A 116 18.27 -32.70 -4.26
N ILE A 117 17.25 -33.10 -5.01
CA ILE A 117 16.26 -32.20 -5.60
C ILE A 117 15.54 -31.41 -4.50
N ILE A 118 15.03 -32.10 -3.47
CA ILE A 118 14.33 -31.48 -2.34
C ILE A 118 15.24 -30.49 -1.61
N LYS A 119 16.49 -30.88 -1.32
CA LYS A 119 17.47 -30.02 -0.64
C LYS A 119 17.75 -28.75 -1.44
N GLN A 120 17.97 -28.89 -2.75
CA GLN A 120 18.22 -27.75 -3.63
C GLN A 120 17.01 -26.83 -3.74
N LEU A 121 15.82 -27.41 -3.87
CA LEU A 121 14.56 -26.66 -3.93
C LEU A 121 14.33 -25.84 -2.65
N LYS A 122 14.49 -26.47 -1.48
CA LYS A 122 14.38 -25.76 -0.19
C LYS A 122 15.35 -24.61 -0.07
N LEU A 123 16.60 -24.79 -0.49
CA LEU A 123 17.59 -23.70 -0.49
C LEU A 123 17.15 -22.54 -1.38
N LEU A 124 16.69 -22.83 -2.61
CA LEU A 124 16.23 -21.79 -3.53
C LEU A 124 15.01 -21.04 -2.99
N LEU A 125 14.06 -21.74 -2.39
CA LEU A 125 12.88 -21.14 -1.77
C LEU A 125 13.26 -20.23 -0.59
N GLN A 126 14.20 -20.67 0.26
CA GLN A 126 14.72 -19.85 1.35
C GLN A 126 15.40 -18.56 0.82
N LEU A 127 16.17 -18.66 -0.25
CA LEU A 127 16.79 -17.48 -0.88
C LEU A 127 15.73 -16.51 -1.43
N ILE A 128 14.65 -17.01 -2.04
CA ILE A 128 13.54 -16.18 -2.52
C ILE A 128 12.86 -15.47 -1.34
N ASP A 129 12.62 -16.15 -0.23
CA ASP A 129 12.00 -15.55 0.97
C ASP A 129 12.91 -14.44 1.56
N VAL A 130 14.24 -14.65 1.63
CA VAL A 130 15.21 -13.64 2.07
C VAL A 130 15.19 -12.43 1.15
N ILE A 131 15.26 -12.62 -0.17
CA ILE A 131 15.24 -11.52 -1.15
C ILE A 131 13.93 -10.72 -1.03
N SER A 132 12.80 -11.42 -0.88
CA SER A 132 11.49 -10.78 -0.73
C SER A 132 11.40 -9.95 0.56
N ALA A 133 11.93 -10.48 1.66
CA ALA A 133 11.98 -9.78 2.94
C ALA A 133 12.87 -8.53 2.88
N ASP A 134 14.04 -8.61 2.24
CA ASP A 134 14.95 -7.48 2.06
C ASP A 134 14.35 -6.40 1.15
N SER A 135 13.67 -6.77 0.07
CA SER A 135 12.95 -5.84 -0.80
C SER A 135 11.89 -5.04 -0.04
N ASN A 136 11.09 -5.71 0.79
CA ASN A 136 10.10 -5.05 1.64
C ASN A 136 10.73 -4.14 2.69
N ARG A 137 11.85 -4.55 3.27
CA ARG A 137 12.62 -3.73 4.22
C ARG A 137 13.14 -2.45 3.58
N ILE A 138 13.66 -2.53 2.34
CA ILE A 138 14.13 -1.36 1.59
C ILE A 138 12.97 -0.41 1.31
N LYS A 139 11.81 -0.90 0.80
CA LYS A 139 10.61 -0.08 0.57
C LYS A 139 10.16 0.65 1.84
N THR A 140 10.09 -0.05 2.96
CA THR A 140 9.74 0.55 4.26
C THR A 140 10.76 1.61 4.71
N THR A 141 12.04 1.39 4.46
CA THR A 141 13.11 2.33 4.78
C THR A 141 12.98 3.59 3.93
N ILE A 142 12.70 3.46 2.64
CA ILE A 142 12.44 4.59 1.73
C ILE A 142 11.28 5.44 2.23
N GLU A 143 10.14 4.85 2.60
CA GLU A 143 9.00 5.62 3.10
C GLU A 143 9.32 6.39 4.39
N LYS A 144 10.04 5.78 5.33
CA LYS A 144 10.52 6.45 6.54
C LYS A 144 11.48 7.60 6.21
N THR A 145 12.35 7.40 5.21
CA THR A 145 13.30 8.42 4.77
C THR A 145 12.60 9.59 4.10
N LYS A 146 11.59 9.35 3.27
CA LYS A 146 10.74 10.40 2.69
C LYS A 146 10.07 11.24 3.76
N SER A 147 9.44 10.62 4.75
CA SER A 147 8.84 11.34 5.88
C SER A 147 9.88 12.21 6.60
N LYS A 148 11.09 11.67 6.85
CA LYS A 148 12.15 12.43 7.50
C LYS A 148 12.67 13.60 6.66
N ILE A 149 12.75 13.45 5.35
CA ILE A 149 13.12 14.54 4.42
C ILE A 149 12.09 15.69 4.51
N LEU A 150 10.80 15.35 4.50
CA LEU A 150 9.74 16.36 4.66
C LEU A 150 9.79 17.04 6.02
N ASP A 151 10.03 16.31 7.10
CA ASP A 151 10.25 16.90 8.43
C ASP A 151 11.41 17.90 8.44
N LEU A 152 12.55 17.55 7.82
CA LEU A 152 13.71 18.42 7.72
C LEU A 152 13.40 19.66 6.84
N ALA A 153 12.64 19.47 5.76
CA ALA A 153 12.18 20.57 4.91
C ALA A 153 11.34 21.59 5.70
N MET A 154 10.35 21.10 6.45
CA MET A 154 9.45 21.97 7.24
C MET A 154 10.13 22.60 8.47
N GLN A 155 11.33 22.16 8.83
CA GLN A 155 12.16 22.72 9.91
C GLN A 155 13.28 23.65 9.40
N GLY A 156 13.38 23.90 8.09
CA GLY A 156 14.47 24.72 7.50
C GLY A 156 15.85 24.05 7.59
N LYS A 157 15.90 22.71 7.63
CA LYS A 157 17.14 21.93 7.80
C LYS A 157 17.52 21.09 6.57
N LEU A 158 16.72 21.15 5.51
CA LEU A 158 16.94 20.34 4.29
C LEU A 158 17.94 20.97 3.34
N VAL A 159 17.95 22.29 3.24
CA VAL A 159 18.82 23.07 2.35
C VAL A 159 19.55 24.16 3.14
N PRO A 160 20.73 24.64 2.70
CA PRO A 160 21.42 25.73 3.35
C PRO A 160 20.62 27.03 3.23
N GLN A 161 20.70 27.86 4.26
CA GLN A 161 20.16 29.21 4.26
C GLN A 161 21.01 30.12 3.37
N ASP A 162 20.38 31.05 2.63
CA ASP A 162 21.04 32.06 1.84
C ASP A 162 20.73 33.46 2.42
N PRO A 163 21.71 34.18 2.93
CA PRO A 163 21.50 35.56 3.46
C PRO A 163 21.01 36.54 2.43
N ALA A 164 21.13 36.24 1.12
CA ALA A 164 20.67 37.11 0.05
C ALA A 164 19.17 36.92 -0.25
N ASP A 165 18.53 35.88 0.31
CA ASP A 165 17.10 35.69 0.14
C ASP A 165 16.30 36.81 0.85
N GLU A 166 15.24 37.26 0.20
CA GLU A 166 14.31 38.20 0.83
C GLU A 166 13.65 37.56 2.05
N PRO A 167 13.65 38.21 3.23
CA PRO A 167 13.00 37.64 4.41
C PRO A 167 11.51 37.32 4.18
N ALA A 168 11.05 36.14 4.60
CA ALA A 168 9.67 35.72 4.41
C ALA A 168 8.64 36.67 5.04
N VAL A 169 9.02 37.46 6.03
CA VAL A 169 8.14 38.48 6.64
C VAL A 169 7.77 39.58 5.65
N ASP A 170 8.68 40.02 4.79
CA ASP A 170 8.43 41.06 3.82
C ASP A 170 7.54 40.57 2.70
N MET A 171 7.80 39.36 2.24
CA MET A 171 6.95 38.58 1.31
C MET A 171 5.53 38.45 1.85
N LEU A 172 5.36 37.96 3.11
CA LEU A 172 4.05 37.78 3.74
C LEU A 172 3.27 39.11 3.81
N ARG A 173 3.92 40.21 4.11
CA ARG A 173 3.29 41.54 4.18
C ARG A 173 2.78 42.03 2.82
N ARG A 174 3.43 41.64 1.70
CA ARG A 174 2.94 41.94 0.35
C ARG A 174 1.66 41.19 0.03
N ILE A 175 1.61 39.90 0.39
CA ILE A 175 0.44 39.02 0.13
C ILE A 175 -0.74 39.45 0.99
N ASN A 176 -0.51 39.60 2.29
CA ASN A 176 -1.54 39.86 3.28
C ASN A 176 -0.99 40.76 4.40
N PRO A 177 -1.14 42.11 4.27
CA PRO A 177 -0.68 43.05 5.30
C PRO A 177 -1.30 42.82 6.69
N LYS A 178 -2.42 42.09 6.77
CA LYS A 178 -3.12 41.79 8.02
C LYS A 178 -2.74 40.42 8.59
N ALA A 179 -1.89 39.65 7.90
CA ALA A 179 -1.45 38.32 8.38
C ALA A 179 -0.75 38.46 9.74
N LYS A 180 -1.10 37.53 10.64
CA LYS A 180 -0.51 37.50 11.97
C LYS A 180 0.72 36.59 11.98
N ILE A 181 1.88 37.19 12.27
CA ILE A 181 3.09 36.41 12.54
C ILE A 181 2.96 35.77 13.93
N ILE A 182 3.20 34.47 14.00
CA ILE A 182 3.13 33.69 15.21
C ILE A 182 4.56 33.44 15.69
N THR A 183 4.93 34.03 16.81
CA THR A 183 6.29 33.98 17.37
C THR A 183 6.48 32.88 18.41
N ASP A 184 5.39 32.49 19.10
CA ASP A 184 5.41 31.42 20.09
C ASP A 184 4.66 30.22 19.56
N ASN A 185 5.42 29.31 18.93
CA ASN A 185 4.84 28.12 18.33
C ASN A 185 5.60 26.85 18.75
N PRO A 186 4.97 25.97 19.53
CA PRO A 186 5.58 24.71 19.99
C PRO A 186 5.87 23.70 18.85
N HIS A 187 5.18 23.82 17.70
CA HIS A 187 5.37 22.89 16.57
C HIS A 187 6.65 23.20 15.77
N TYR A 188 7.12 24.46 15.79
CA TYR A 188 8.30 24.90 15.06
C TYR A 188 9.23 25.73 15.96
N PRO A 189 9.83 25.13 17.00
CA PRO A 189 10.55 25.89 18.04
C PRO A 189 11.90 26.48 17.58
N GLN A 190 12.44 26.00 16.46
CA GLN A 190 13.77 26.37 15.96
C GLN A 190 13.76 26.48 14.44
N LEU A 191 13.07 27.48 13.91
CA LEU A 191 13.16 27.82 12.49
C LEU A 191 14.30 28.81 12.23
N PRO A 192 14.81 28.91 10.98
CA PRO A 192 15.73 29.96 10.57
C PRO A 192 15.11 31.36 10.77
N ASP A 193 15.94 32.34 11.06
CA ASP A 193 15.48 33.74 11.38
C ASP A 193 14.76 34.43 10.23
N ASN A 194 15.04 34.03 8.97
CA ASN A 194 14.41 34.58 7.77
C ASN A 194 13.06 33.90 7.42
N TRP A 195 12.64 32.92 8.18
CA TRP A 195 11.34 32.26 8.04
C TRP A 195 10.26 32.99 8.85
N VAL A 196 9.01 32.79 8.45
CA VAL A 196 7.85 33.28 9.21
C VAL A 196 6.86 32.16 9.45
N VAL A 197 6.17 32.22 10.58
CA VAL A 197 5.08 31.28 10.91
C VAL A 197 3.77 32.07 10.91
N THR A 198 2.77 31.56 10.19
CA THR A 198 1.46 32.19 10.10
C THR A 198 0.34 31.16 10.02
N LYS A 199 -0.92 31.59 9.96
CA LYS A 199 -2.05 30.68 9.72
C LYS A 199 -2.15 30.36 8.23
N LEU A 200 -2.51 29.13 7.91
CA LEU A 200 -2.70 28.67 6.53
C LEU A 200 -3.68 29.58 5.76
N GLY A 201 -4.79 29.98 6.38
CA GLY A 201 -5.76 30.89 5.76
C GLY A 201 -5.24 32.30 5.43
N ASP A 202 -4.06 32.70 5.95
CA ASP A 202 -3.43 33.97 5.60
C ASP A 202 -2.65 33.91 4.28
N VAL A 203 -2.26 32.69 3.83
CA VAL A 203 -1.41 32.47 2.64
C VAL A 203 -2.01 31.49 1.61
N VAL A 204 -3.10 30.81 1.95
CA VAL A 204 -3.75 29.81 1.09
C VAL A 204 -5.26 30.03 1.03
N LYS A 205 -5.81 30.03 -0.17
CA LYS A 205 -7.25 30.08 -0.40
C LYS A 205 -7.86 28.69 -0.32
N VAL A 206 -8.68 28.44 0.71
CA VAL A 206 -9.42 27.17 0.86
C VAL A 206 -10.76 27.28 0.15
N ILE A 207 -11.02 26.39 -0.80
CA ILE A 207 -12.20 26.34 -1.66
C ILE A 207 -13.04 25.13 -1.29
N ASN A 208 -14.29 25.38 -0.87
CA ASN A 208 -15.25 24.29 -0.66
C ASN A 208 -15.60 23.66 -2.00
N GLY A 209 -15.66 22.35 -2.04
CA GLY A 209 -16.21 21.65 -3.16
C GLY A 209 -17.74 21.82 -3.30
N LYS A 210 -18.25 21.59 -4.50
CA LYS A 210 -19.65 21.76 -4.88
C LYS A 210 -20.15 20.53 -5.63
N SER A 211 -21.46 20.32 -5.67
CA SER A 211 -22.07 19.28 -6.51
C SER A 211 -21.65 19.45 -7.97
N GLN A 212 -21.30 18.36 -8.63
CA GLN A 212 -20.89 18.36 -10.04
C GLN A 212 -22.07 18.25 -11.02
N LYS A 213 -23.30 18.00 -10.55
CA LYS A 213 -24.46 17.63 -11.39
C LYS A 213 -24.76 18.60 -12.54
N GLU A 214 -24.47 19.88 -12.36
CA GLU A 214 -24.75 20.91 -13.38
C GLU A 214 -23.62 21.10 -14.39
N VAL A 215 -22.43 20.61 -14.09
CA VAL A 215 -21.20 20.82 -14.89
C VAL A 215 -20.63 19.53 -15.45
N GLU A 216 -21.13 18.38 -14.99
CA GLU A 216 -20.63 17.06 -15.38
C GLU A 216 -20.93 16.77 -16.85
N ASN A 217 -19.88 16.52 -17.61
CA ASN A 217 -19.94 16.16 -19.03
C ASN A 217 -18.80 15.19 -19.33
N PRO A 218 -19.07 13.95 -19.78
CA PRO A 218 -18.02 12.98 -20.11
C PRO A 218 -17.00 13.46 -21.16
N SER A 219 -17.41 14.43 -22.01
CA SER A 219 -16.53 15.07 -23.01
C SER A 219 -16.00 16.43 -22.56
N GLY A 220 -16.17 16.80 -21.29
CA GLY A 220 -15.73 18.06 -20.72
C GLY A 220 -14.21 18.20 -20.68
N LEU A 221 -13.72 19.43 -20.53
CA LEU A 221 -12.28 19.73 -20.56
C LEU A 221 -11.59 19.61 -19.19
N TYR A 222 -12.35 19.67 -18.10
CA TYR A 222 -11.81 19.76 -16.76
C TYR A 222 -12.11 18.49 -15.96
N PRO A 223 -11.11 17.86 -15.32
CA PRO A 223 -11.37 16.70 -14.48
C PRO A 223 -12.18 17.09 -13.23
N ILE A 224 -13.07 16.20 -12.81
CA ILE A 224 -13.79 16.29 -11.54
C ILE A 224 -13.07 15.45 -10.51
N TYR A 225 -12.68 16.08 -9.39
CA TYR A 225 -11.96 15.42 -8.31
C TYR A 225 -12.81 15.28 -7.04
N GLY A 226 -12.82 14.06 -6.50
CA GLY A 226 -13.19 13.78 -5.13
C GLY A 226 -11.97 13.54 -4.25
N SER A 227 -12.18 13.18 -2.98
CA SER A 227 -11.09 12.87 -2.03
C SER A 227 -10.22 11.67 -2.43
N GLY A 228 -10.69 10.82 -3.32
CA GLY A 228 -9.97 9.62 -3.80
C GLY A 228 -9.39 9.73 -5.20
N GLY A 229 -9.49 10.88 -5.86
CA GLY A 229 -9.01 11.08 -7.23
C GLY A 229 -10.10 11.51 -8.22
N ILE A 230 -9.84 11.30 -9.51
CA ILE A 230 -10.76 11.68 -10.62
C ILE A 230 -12.00 10.79 -10.60
N ILE A 231 -13.18 11.42 -10.69
CA ILE A 231 -14.48 10.73 -10.74
C ILE A 231 -15.30 11.04 -12.00
N GLY A 232 -14.86 11.96 -12.85
CA GLY A 232 -15.54 12.35 -14.09
C GLY A 232 -14.84 13.53 -14.74
N MET A 233 -15.55 14.13 -15.73
CA MET A 233 -15.12 15.33 -16.47
C MET A 233 -16.22 16.38 -16.40
N ALA A 234 -15.86 17.66 -16.55
CA ALA A 234 -16.75 18.82 -16.47
C ALA A 234 -16.46 19.87 -17.54
N ASP A 235 -17.46 20.68 -17.86
CA ASP A 235 -17.33 21.83 -18.76
C ASP A 235 -16.80 23.11 -18.04
N ALA A 236 -16.76 23.08 -16.71
CA ALA A 236 -16.29 24.21 -15.89
C ALA A 236 -15.32 23.74 -14.81
N TYR A 237 -14.58 24.67 -14.25
CA TYR A 237 -13.69 24.41 -13.10
C TYR A 237 -14.04 25.30 -11.91
N SER A 238 -13.73 24.85 -10.71
CA SER A 238 -13.89 25.57 -9.45
C SER A 238 -12.55 25.87 -8.76
N CYS A 239 -11.49 25.18 -9.16
CA CYS A 239 -10.14 25.30 -8.64
C CYS A 239 -9.13 25.47 -9.78
N LEU A 240 -8.07 26.26 -9.50
CA LEU A 240 -6.99 26.54 -10.44
C LEU A 240 -5.91 25.44 -10.38
N SER A 241 -5.16 25.33 -11.46
CA SER A 241 -3.93 24.52 -11.51
C SER A 241 -2.97 24.89 -10.37
N GLY A 242 -2.13 23.94 -9.94
CA GLY A 242 -1.24 24.10 -8.79
C GLY A 242 -1.96 24.06 -7.44
N SER A 243 -3.22 23.66 -7.41
CA SER A 243 -3.94 23.46 -6.14
C SER A 243 -3.67 22.07 -5.55
N THR A 244 -3.69 22.01 -4.22
CA THR A 244 -3.70 20.75 -3.47
C THR A 244 -5.13 20.42 -3.05
N ILE A 245 -5.57 19.18 -3.26
CA ILE A 245 -6.84 18.66 -2.77
C ILE A 245 -6.60 17.88 -1.47
N ILE A 246 -7.47 18.07 -0.48
CA ILE A 246 -7.60 17.18 0.69
C ILE A 246 -9.05 16.72 0.85
N GLY A 247 -9.24 15.53 1.40
CA GLY A 247 -10.57 15.03 1.71
C GLY A 247 -11.24 15.85 2.81
N ARG A 248 -12.51 16.17 2.61
CA ARG A 248 -13.37 16.76 3.63
C ARG A 248 -13.97 15.68 4.52
N LYS A 249 -14.26 14.50 3.93
CA LYS A 249 -14.84 13.33 4.61
C LYS A 249 -14.16 12.06 4.12
N GLY A 250 -14.00 11.09 5.01
CA GLY A 250 -13.39 9.80 4.71
C GLY A 250 -11.87 9.88 4.61
N THR A 251 -11.31 9.86 3.41
CA THR A 251 -9.84 9.92 3.19
C THR A 251 -9.32 11.35 3.34
N ILE A 252 -8.97 11.76 4.57
CA ILE A 252 -8.55 13.13 4.89
C ILE A 252 -7.02 13.33 4.83
N ASN A 253 -6.22 12.28 4.99
CA ASN A 253 -4.75 12.31 5.01
C ASN A 253 -4.10 11.82 3.72
N ASN A 254 -4.70 12.12 2.57
CA ASN A 254 -4.13 11.79 1.26
C ASN A 254 -4.18 13.00 0.33
N PRO A 255 -3.31 14.01 0.51
CA PRO A 255 -3.26 15.19 -0.34
C PRO A 255 -2.95 14.81 -1.80
N LEU A 256 -3.61 15.47 -2.74
CA LEU A 256 -3.38 15.31 -4.18
C LEU A 256 -2.99 16.64 -4.78
N PHE A 257 -1.87 16.70 -5.51
CA PHE A 257 -1.44 17.87 -6.27
C PHE A 257 -2.03 17.84 -7.67
N ILE A 258 -2.67 18.92 -8.11
CA ILE A 258 -3.37 18.96 -9.40
C ILE A 258 -2.75 20.06 -10.30
N GLU A 259 -2.18 19.61 -11.41
CA GLU A 259 -1.47 20.48 -12.35
C GLU A 259 -2.38 21.19 -13.38
N THR A 260 -3.67 20.87 -13.40
CA THR A 260 -4.66 21.47 -14.32
C THR A 260 -5.76 22.18 -13.55
N ASN A 261 -6.54 23.03 -14.20
CA ASN A 261 -7.79 23.50 -13.62
C ASN A 261 -8.77 22.33 -13.49
N PHE A 262 -9.57 22.31 -12.42
CA PHE A 262 -10.42 21.16 -12.12
C PHE A 262 -11.70 21.57 -11.35
N TRP A 263 -12.70 20.70 -11.37
CA TRP A 263 -13.87 20.81 -10.50
C TRP A 263 -13.67 20.02 -9.23
N ASN A 264 -13.96 20.62 -8.09
CA ASN A 264 -13.83 20.02 -6.77
C ASN A 264 -15.21 19.70 -6.20
N VAL A 265 -15.47 18.41 -5.88
CA VAL A 265 -16.77 17.98 -5.33
C VAL A 265 -16.86 18.22 -3.81
N ASP A 266 -18.08 18.17 -3.27
CA ASP A 266 -18.44 18.52 -1.89
C ASP A 266 -17.78 17.64 -0.81
N THR A 267 -17.18 16.51 -1.18
CA THR A 267 -16.41 15.63 -0.29
C THR A 267 -14.92 16.02 -0.14
N ALA A 268 -14.48 17.10 -0.79
CA ALA A 268 -13.10 17.54 -0.77
C ALA A 268 -12.97 19.08 -0.65
N PHE A 269 -11.80 19.53 -0.22
CA PHE A 269 -11.36 20.94 -0.28
C PHE A 269 -10.27 21.09 -1.31
N GLY A 270 -10.39 22.12 -2.17
CA GLY A 270 -9.28 22.59 -2.99
C GLY A 270 -8.53 23.72 -2.25
N MET A 271 -7.23 23.66 -2.24
CA MET A 271 -6.37 24.62 -1.56
C MET A 271 -5.36 25.21 -2.55
N LYS A 272 -5.48 26.51 -2.84
CA LYS A 272 -4.57 27.23 -3.73
C LYS A 272 -3.73 28.21 -2.92
N PRO A 273 -2.40 28.05 -2.87
CA PRO A 273 -1.51 29.04 -2.28
C PRO A 273 -1.51 30.34 -3.08
N ASN A 274 -1.16 31.44 -2.41
CA ASN A 274 -0.92 32.73 -3.01
C ASN A 274 0.40 32.71 -3.81
N GLU A 275 0.61 33.72 -4.67
CA GLU A 275 1.74 33.79 -5.63
C GLU A 275 3.14 33.70 -4.99
N GLU A 276 3.30 34.11 -3.74
CA GLU A 276 4.58 34.07 -3.01
C GLU A 276 4.78 32.76 -2.21
N VAL A 277 3.88 31.82 -2.36
CA VAL A 277 4.01 30.47 -1.78
C VAL A 277 4.01 29.46 -2.91
N ASP A 278 5.13 28.77 -3.09
CA ASP A 278 5.29 27.75 -4.13
C ASP A 278 4.26 26.62 -3.97
N ASP A 279 3.58 26.27 -5.07
CA ASP A 279 2.50 25.29 -5.07
C ASP A 279 2.96 23.91 -4.59
N LEU A 280 4.18 23.49 -4.95
CA LEU A 280 4.74 22.19 -4.54
C LEU A 280 5.29 22.24 -3.12
N TYR A 281 5.87 23.36 -2.66
CA TYR A 281 6.22 23.53 -1.25
C TYR A 281 4.98 23.33 -0.37
N PHE A 282 3.87 23.98 -0.73
CA PHE A 282 2.61 23.83 -0.03
C PHE A 282 2.07 22.39 -0.08
N TYR A 283 2.16 21.73 -1.23
CA TYR A 283 1.79 20.32 -1.36
C TYR A 283 2.62 19.42 -0.45
N TYR A 284 3.94 19.62 -0.39
CA TYR A 284 4.81 18.86 0.51
C TYR A 284 4.53 19.13 1.99
N PHE A 285 4.16 20.37 2.32
CA PHE A 285 3.64 20.68 3.65
C PHE A 285 2.37 19.85 3.95
N CYS A 286 1.43 19.77 3.02
CA CYS A 286 0.21 18.98 3.20
C CYS A 286 0.49 17.48 3.34
N ILE A 287 1.47 16.92 2.63
CA ILE A 287 1.89 15.51 2.81
C ILE A 287 2.46 15.30 4.22
N ASN A 288 3.21 16.25 4.73
CA ASN A 288 3.84 16.15 6.06
C ASN A 288 2.87 16.39 7.22
N PHE A 289 1.76 17.09 6.98
CA PHE A 289 0.81 17.47 8.02
C PHE A 289 -0.22 16.37 8.27
N ASP A 290 -0.40 15.98 9.53
CA ASP A 290 -1.44 15.03 9.91
C ASP A 290 -2.79 15.74 10.12
N PHE A 291 -3.64 15.72 9.08
CA PHE A 291 -4.98 16.28 9.13
C PHE A 291 -5.93 15.53 10.07
N SER A 292 -5.61 14.30 10.48
CA SER A 292 -6.43 13.56 11.45
C SER A 292 -6.41 14.23 12.84
N SER A 293 -5.38 15.00 13.13
CA SER A 293 -5.30 15.79 14.36
C SER A 293 -6.37 16.88 14.47
N LEU A 294 -6.99 17.27 13.36
CA LEU A 294 -8.07 18.26 13.30
C LEU A 294 -9.47 17.61 13.39
N ASP A 295 -9.54 16.29 13.26
CA ASP A 295 -10.81 15.55 13.28
C ASP A 295 -11.36 15.44 14.69
N LYS A 296 -12.63 15.85 14.85
CA LYS A 296 -13.38 15.75 16.10
C LYS A 296 -14.57 14.80 15.99
N SER A 297 -14.68 14.08 14.88
CA SER A 297 -15.80 13.18 14.63
C SER A 297 -15.64 11.84 15.37
N THR A 298 -16.76 11.20 15.71
CA THR A 298 -16.77 9.91 16.41
C THR A 298 -16.94 8.71 15.46
N ALA A 299 -17.35 8.94 14.21
CA ALA A 299 -17.69 7.86 13.28
C ALA A 299 -16.89 7.95 11.96
N LEU A 300 -17.11 8.99 11.15
CA LEU A 300 -16.41 9.19 9.87
C LEU A 300 -15.55 10.45 9.96
N PRO A 301 -14.24 10.38 9.67
CA PRO A 301 -13.36 11.54 9.68
C PRO A 301 -13.94 12.70 8.88
N SER A 302 -13.96 13.91 9.44
CA SER A 302 -14.54 15.09 8.82
C SER A 302 -13.81 16.37 9.20
N LEU A 303 -13.39 17.12 8.19
CA LEU A 303 -12.72 18.41 8.34
C LEU A 303 -13.65 19.57 8.06
N THR A 304 -13.38 20.71 8.67
CA THR A 304 -14.04 21.99 8.37
C THR A 304 -13.06 22.97 7.78
N LYS A 305 -13.55 23.85 6.88
CA LYS A 305 -12.75 24.93 6.30
C LYS A 305 -12.09 25.78 7.39
N SER A 306 -12.83 26.16 8.42
CA SER A 306 -12.30 26.99 9.51
C SER A 306 -11.22 26.29 10.36
N ALA A 307 -11.21 24.96 10.45
CA ALA A 307 -10.14 24.23 11.09
C ALA A 307 -8.88 24.23 10.23
N ILE A 308 -9.02 24.02 8.92
CA ILE A 308 -7.92 24.05 7.96
C ILE A 308 -7.27 25.43 7.92
N GLU A 309 -8.04 26.52 7.84
CA GLU A 309 -7.54 27.90 7.82
C GLU A 309 -6.77 28.29 9.09
N LYS A 310 -6.97 27.58 10.20
CA LYS A 310 -6.27 27.78 11.47
C LYS A 310 -4.98 26.98 11.60
N ILE A 311 -4.69 26.06 10.68
CA ILE A 311 -3.42 25.33 10.68
C ILE A 311 -2.27 26.33 10.65
N ILE A 312 -1.23 26.05 11.40
CA ILE A 312 -0.02 26.86 11.47
C ILE A 312 0.98 26.31 10.45
N ILE A 313 1.47 27.19 9.57
CA ILE A 313 2.39 26.83 8.49
C ILE A 313 3.68 27.65 8.60
N PRO A 314 4.86 27.03 8.52
CA PRO A 314 6.13 27.73 8.36
C PRO A 314 6.32 28.13 6.90
N ILE A 315 6.72 29.35 6.65
CA ILE A 315 6.93 29.90 5.31
C ILE A 315 8.39 30.38 5.20
N PRO A 316 9.21 29.74 4.37
CA PRO A 316 10.55 30.20 4.00
C PRO A 316 10.49 31.33 2.97
N PRO A 317 11.60 32.06 2.73
CA PRO A 317 11.79 32.87 1.55
C PRO A 317 11.45 32.10 0.26
N LEU A 318 10.88 32.78 -0.75
CA LEU A 318 10.41 32.11 -1.98
C LEU A 318 11.53 31.33 -2.69
N ASN A 319 12.73 31.91 -2.79
CA ASN A 319 13.87 31.19 -3.39
C ASN A 319 14.25 29.93 -2.60
N GLU A 320 14.12 29.95 -1.28
CA GLU A 320 14.36 28.78 -0.44
C GLU A 320 13.26 27.71 -0.62
N GLN A 321 11.99 28.12 -0.79
CA GLN A 321 10.91 27.19 -1.15
C GLN A 321 11.28 26.42 -2.43
N HIS A 322 11.76 27.12 -3.48
CA HIS A 322 12.20 26.49 -4.73
C HIS A 322 13.37 25.54 -4.53
N ARG A 323 14.38 25.88 -3.69
CA ARG A 323 15.50 25.00 -3.37
C ARG A 323 15.03 23.75 -2.62
N ILE A 324 14.11 23.91 -1.67
CA ILE A 324 13.49 22.78 -0.93
C ILE A 324 12.75 21.84 -1.89
N VAL A 325 11.88 22.38 -2.75
CA VAL A 325 11.13 21.62 -3.75
C VAL A 325 12.07 20.86 -4.69
N SER A 326 13.10 21.53 -5.20
CA SER A 326 14.10 20.92 -6.08
C SER A 326 14.82 19.75 -5.38
N LYS A 327 15.18 19.93 -4.11
CA LYS A 327 15.87 18.90 -3.33
C LYS A 327 14.99 17.68 -3.02
N ILE A 328 13.72 17.90 -2.70
CA ILE A 328 12.76 16.81 -2.50
C ILE A 328 12.57 16.03 -3.80
N LYS A 329 12.41 16.69 -4.95
CA LYS A 329 12.31 16.03 -6.26
C LYS A 329 13.53 15.17 -6.59
N GLU A 330 14.73 15.68 -6.31
CA GLU A 330 15.98 14.91 -6.48
C GLU A 330 15.96 13.59 -5.69
N TYR A 331 15.53 13.63 -4.43
CA TYR A 331 15.38 12.43 -3.61
C TYR A 331 14.29 11.50 -4.11
N ASP A 332 13.14 12.02 -4.52
CA ASP A 332 12.05 11.21 -5.07
C ASP A 332 12.47 10.47 -6.34
N ASP A 333 13.25 11.11 -7.21
CA ASP A 333 13.81 10.47 -8.42
C ASP A 333 14.78 9.36 -8.05
N LEU A 334 15.66 9.60 -7.07
CA LEU A 334 16.58 8.59 -6.55
C LEU A 334 15.82 7.36 -6.01
N PHE A 335 14.81 7.58 -5.17
CA PHE A 335 14.02 6.50 -4.59
C PHE A 335 13.22 5.73 -5.63
N ARG A 336 12.65 6.41 -6.64
CA ARG A 336 11.98 5.73 -7.77
C ARG A 336 12.94 4.83 -8.52
N ASN A 337 14.18 5.27 -8.76
CA ASN A 337 15.19 4.46 -9.42
C ASN A 337 15.59 3.23 -8.59
N ILE A 338 15.74 3.37 -7.27
CA ILE A 338 16.03 2.25 -6.36
C ILE A 338 14.89 1.22 -6.40
N ILE A 339 13.63 1.67 -6.27
CA ILE A 339 12.46 0.78 -6.31
C ILE A 339 12.40 0.03 -7.64
N LYS A 340 12.58 0.73 -8.76
CA LYS A 340 12.59 0.13 -10.10
C LYS A 340 13.67 -0.96 -10.25
N GLN A 341 14.86 -0.74 -9.71
CA GLN A 341 15.95 -1.75 -9.73
C GLN A 341 15.62 -2.99 -8.89
N ILE A 342 14.87 -2.82 -7.79
CA ILE A 342 14.43 -3.94 -6.94
C ILE A 342 13.34 -4.76 -7.64
N GLU A 343 12.45 -4.12 -8.39
CA GLU A 343 11.33 -4.76 -9.06
C GLU A 343 11.69 -5.44 -10.40
N GLN A 344 12.86 -5.12 -10.97
CA GLN A 344 13.38 -5.73 -12.20
C GLN A 344 14.25 -6.97 -11.95
N LYS A 345 14.54 -7.31 -10.70
CA LYS A 345 15.28 -8.51 -10.28
C LYS A 345 14.33 -9.59 -9.75
#